data_001140ae89a28d55db13ce0fffe5696a
#
_entry.id   001140ae89a28d55db13ce0fffe5696a
#
_cell.length_a   1.000
_cell.length_b   1.000
_cell.length_c   1.000
_cell.angle_alpha   90.00
_cell.angle_beta   90.00
_cell.angle_gamma   90.00
#
_symmetry.space_group_name_H-M   'P 1'
#
loop_
_entity.id
_entity.type
_entity.pdbx_description
1 polymer ?
#
loop_
_entity_poly.entity_id
_entity_poly.type
_entity_poly.pdbx_seq_one_letter_code
_entity_poly.pdbx_strand_id
1 'polypeptide(L)'
;NPDDTKPVRECIERLWKVSIIAQNGRKRQGFRLLSEYASDEQDGKLYVALNPLIARAVMGGAQHVRIDMDEVRALQTDPARLMHQRLCGWIDPGKSGRVELDTLCGYVWPGQATNPNTLKTRRQAARRALPELAALGWAVSEYAKNKFEIGRPKATHLLGPAPKTQEISHEK
;
A
#
# COMPACT_ATOMS: atom_id res chain seq x y z
N ASN A 1 -0.32 -8.46 29.78
CA ASN A 1 -1.20 -7.52 30.50
C ASN A 1 -2.50 -7.38 29.71
N PRO A 2 -3.71 -7.57 30.30
CA PRO A 2 -4.98 -7.43 29.57
C PRO A 2 -5.16 -6.07 28.89
N ASP A 3 -4.52 -5.02 29.39
CA ASP A 3 -4.57 -3.67 28.81
C ASP A 3 -3.80 -3.50 27.50
N ASP A 4 -2.81 -4.34 27.20
CA ASP A 4 -2.03 -4.25 25.95
C ASP A 4 -2.78 -4.80 24.74
N THR A 5 -3.80 -5.61 24.93
CA THR A 5 -4.58 -6.22 23.84
C THR A 5 -5.74 -5.35 23.35
N LYS A 6 -6.22 -4.42 24.18
CA LYS A 6 -7.34 -3.54 23.86
C LYS A 6 -7.11 -2.67 22.61
N PRO A 7 -5.96 -1.97 22.49
CA PRO A 7 -5.68 -1.18 21.27
C PRO A 7 -5.63 -2.02 19.99
N VAL A 8 -5.10 -3.25 20.10
CA VAL A 8 -5.02 -4.18 18.95
C VAL A 8 -6.42 -4.62 18.55
N ARG A 9 -7.28 -4.97 19.50
CA ARG A 9 -8.68 -5.35 19.26
C ARG A 9 -9.43 -4.22 18.57
N GLU A 10 -9.33 -2.99 19.08
CA GLU A 10 -9.96 -1.81 18.46
C GLU A 10 -9.49 -1.58 17.02
N CYS A 11 -8.19 -1.78 16.74
CA CYS A 11 -7.66 -1.70 15.38
C CYS A 11 -8.26 -2.77 14.46
N ILE A 12 -8.38 -4.01 14.94
CA ILE A 12 -8.99 -5.11 14.17
C ILE A 12 -10.48 -4.84 13.91
N GLU A 13 -11.22 -4.34 14.88
CA GLU A 13 -12.62 -3.95 14.71
C GLU A 13 -12.80 -2.81 13.68
N ARG A 14 -11.87 -1.85 13.66
CA ARG A 14 -11.85 -0.79 12.63
C ARG A 14 -11.59 -1.39 11.25
N LEU A 15 -10.61 -2.29 11.12
CA LEU A 15 -10.32 -2.99 9.86
C LEU A 15 -11.49 -3.86 9.39
N TRP A 16 -12.19 -4.52 10.30
CA TRP A 16 -13.40 -5.28 10.00
C TRP A 16 -14.50 -4.44 9.34
N LYS A 17 -14.63 -3.17 9.73
CA LYS A 17 -15.63 -2.24 9.19
C LYS A 17 -15.25 -1.70 7.80
N VAL A 18 -13.98 -1.86 7.38
CA VAL A 18 -13.51 -1.34 6.08
C VAL A 18 -13.99 -2.22 4.95
N SER A 19 -14.75 -1.63 4.03
CA SER A 19 -15.11 -2.25 2.75
C SER A 19 -14.29 -1.61 1.63
N ILE A 20 -13.71 -2.45 0.78
CA ILE A 20 -12.95 -2.02 -0.39
C ILE A 20 -13.82 -2.27 -1.62
N ILE A 21 -13.96 -1.27 -2.46
CA ILE A 21 -14.62 -1.40 -3.76
C ILE A 21 -13.57 -1.19 -4.84
N ALA A 22 -13.27 -2.26 -5.57
CA ALA A 22 -12.41 -2.23 -6.75
C ALA A 22 -13.25 -2.16 -8.01
N GLN A 23 -12.89 -1.27 -8.93
CA GLN A 23 -13.53 -1.15 -10.23
C GLN A 23 -12.48 -1.19 -11.34
N ASN A 24 -12.70 -2.05 -12.33
CA ASN A 24 -11.88 -2.14 -13.52
C ASN A 24 -12.81 -2.18 -14.74
N GLY A 25 -12.90 -1.07 -15.46
CA GLY A 25 -13.86 -0.88 -16.52
C GLY A 25 -15.30 -1.03 -16.02
N ARG A 26 -16.04 -1.99 -16.59
CA ARG A 26 -17.43 -2.30 -16.19
C ARG A 26 -17.55 -3.26 -15.00
N LYS A 27 -16.44 -3.90 -14.58
CA LYS A 27 -16.44 -4.84 -13.47
C LYS A 27 -16.25 -4.09 -12.16
N ARG A 28 -17.15 -4.29 -11.21
CA ARG A 28 -17.10 -3.73 -9.87
C ARG A 28 -17.17 -4.87 -8.85
N GLN A 29 -16.24 -4.91 -7.93
CA GLN A 29 -16.15 -5.90 -6.88
C GLN A 29 -15.99 -5.23 -5.53
N GLY A 30 -16.79 -5.63 -4.55
CA GLY A 30 -16.67 -5.20 -3.16
C GLY A 30 -16.19 -6.36 -2.29
N PHE A 31 -15.27 -6.09 -1.38
CA PHE A 31 -14.79 -7.06 -0.40
C PHE A 31 -14.28 -6.37 0.87
N ARG A 32 -14.15 -7.13 1.95
CA ARG A 32 -13.50 -6.70 3.19
C ARG A 32 -12.11 -7.30 3.30
N LEU A 33 -11.21 -6.65 4.03
CA LEU A 33 -9.87 -7.18 4.29
C LEU A 33 -9.93 -8.45 5.15
N LEU A 34 -10.77 -8.42 6.17
CA LEU A 34 -11.01 -9.55 7.07
C LEU A 34 -12.31 -10.23 6.70
N SER A 35 -12.32 -11.55 6.64
CA SER A 35 -13.54 -12.35 6.51
C SER A 35 -14.18 -12.61 7.87
N GLU A 36 -13.36 -12.76 8.92
CA GLU A 36 -13.83 -13.03 10.27
C GLU A 36 -12.81 -12.55 11.29
N TYR A 37 -13.28 -12.21 12.49
CA TYR A 37 -12.45 -12.13 13.68
C TYR A 37 -13.20 -12.68 14.89
N ALA A 38 -12.50 -13.30 15.82
CA ALA A 38 -13.00 -13.74 17.09
C ALA A 38 -12.00 -13.42 18.19
N SER A 39 -12.47 -13.08 19.36
CA SER A 39 -11.65 -12.87 20.55
C SER A 39 -12.15 -13.73 21.68
N ASP A 40 -11.25 -14.40 22.36
CA ASP A 40 -11.55 -15.10 23.60
C ASP A 40 -10.94 -14.29 24.75
N GLU A 41 -11.82 -13.86 25.66
CA GLU A 41 -11.38 -13.07 26.83
C GLU A 41 -10.71 -13.92 27.90
N GLN A 42 -10.96 -15.25 27.90
CA GLN A 42 -10.39 -16.16 28.88
C GLN A 42 -8.92 -16.49 28.57
N ASP A 43 -8.58 -16.73 27.29
CA ASP A 43 -7.23 -17.05 26.86
C ASP A 43 -6.44 -15.86 26.30
N GLY A 44 -7.08 -14.69 26.19
CA GLY A 44 -6.47 -13.46 25.67
C GLY A 44 -6.10 -13.51 24.21
N LYS A 45 -6.55 -14.53 23.45
CA LYS A 45 -6.24 -14.71 22.04
C LYS A 45 -7.20 -13.97 21.12
N LEU A 46 -6.65 -13.49 20.03
CA LEU A 46 -7.39 -12.88 18.94
C LEU A 46 -7.18 -13.71 17.68
N TYR A 47 -8.26 -14.22 17.13
CA TYR A 47 -8.28 -14.99 15.89
C TYR A 47 -8.75 -14.10 14.75
N VAL A 48 -8.01 -14.10 13.64
CA VAL A 48 -8.31 -13.27 12.47
C VAL A 48 -8.25 -14.13 11.22
N ALA A 49 -9.34 -14.17 10.45
CA ALA A 49 -9.36 -14.78 9.13
C ALA A 49 -9.30 -13.69 8.05
N LEU A 50 -8.33 -13.80 7.14
CA LEU A 50 -8.20 -12.90 6.00
C LEU A 50 -9.22 -13.26 4.92
N ASN A 51 -9.66 -12.26 4.16
CA ASN A 51 -10.40 -12.51 2.95
C ASN A 51 -9.60 -13.44 2.02
N PRO A 52 -10.23 -14.45 1.36
CA PRO A 52 -9.53 -15.40 0.50
C PRO A 52 -8.68 -14.76 -0.61
N LEU A 53 -9.09 -13.59 -1.14
CA LEU A 53 -8.30 -12.85 -2.13
C LEU A 53 -6.99 -12.32 -1.52
N ILE A 54 -7.08 -11.79 -0.29
CA ILE A 54 -5.92 -11.29 0.45
C ILE A 54 -5.03 -12.45 0.86
N ALA A 55 -5.61 -13.51 1.42
CA ALA A 55 -4.87 -14.71 1.81
C ALA A 55 -4.07 -15.29 0.62
N ARG A 56 -4.70 -15.41 -0.55
CA ARG A 56 -4.03 -15.88 -1.77
C ARG A 56 -2.87 -14.98 -2.18
N ALA A 57 -3.02 -13.66 -2.10
CA ALA A 57 -1.95 -12.72 -2.41
C ALA A 57 -0.78 -12.85 -1.42
N VAL A 58 -1.08 -12.93 -0.12
CA VAL A 58 -0.07 -13.11 0.94
C VAL A 58 0.71 -14.42 0.78
N MET A 59 0.01 -15.49 0.41
CA MET A 59 0.61 -16.81 0.15
C MET A 59 1.35 -16.91 -1.21
N GLY A 60 1.42 -15.81 -1.97
CA GLY A 60 2.12 -15.77 -3.25
C GLY A 60 1.35 -16.37 -4.43
N GLY A 61 0.11 -16.80 -4.24
CA GLY A 61 -0.74 -17.41 -5.27
C GLY A 61 -1.46 -16.41 -6.19
N ALA A 62 -1.25 -15.10 -6.02
CA ALA A 62 -1.81 -14.05 -6.87
C ALA A 62 -0.82 -12.90 -7.04
N GLN A 63 -0.98 -12.15 -8.13
CA GLN A 63 -0.18 -10.93 -8.34
C GLN A 63 -0.41 -9.96 -7.17
N HIS A 64 0.67 -9.53 -6.56
CA HIS A 64 0.66 -8.61 -5.43
C HIS A 64 1.85 -7.66 -5.49
N VAL A 65 1.74 -6.56 -4.78
CA VAL A 65 2.82 -5.59 -4.61
C VAL A 65 3.29 -5.64 -3.16
N ARG A 66 4.60 -5.73 -2.97
CA ARG A 66 5.21 -5.58 -1.65
C ARG A 66 5.55 -4.11 -1.43
N ILE A 67 5.06 -3.56 -0.33
CA ILE A 67 5.35 -2.22 0.12
C ILE A 67 6.14 -2.33 1.41
N ASP A 68 7.33 -1.72 1.43
CA ASP A 68 8.14 -1.66 2.63
C ASP A 68 7.52 -0.63 3.59
N MET A 69 7.15 -1.08 4.77
CA MET A 69 6.52 -0.23 5.78
C MET A 69 7.50 0.74 6.43
N ASP A 70 8.79 0.43 6.43
CA ASP A 70 9.81 1.35 6.96
C ASP A 70 10.03 2.51 5.99
N GLU A 71 10.02 2.24 4.67
CA GLU A 71 9.95 3.30 3.66
C GLU A 71 8.73 4.20 3.87
N VAL A 72 7.53 3.62 4.06
CA VAL A 72 6.30 4.39 4.29
C VAL A 72 6.37 5.25 5.55
N ARG A 73 6.96 4.73 6.64
CA ARG A 73 7.13 5.46 7.90
C ARG A 73 8.15 6.59 7.79
N ALA A 74 9.18 6.44 6.97
CA ALA A 74 10.20 7.46 6.74
C ALA A 74 9.67 8.67 5.97
N LEU A 75 8.61 8.50 5.17
CA LEU A 75 7.95 9.59 4.46
C LEU A 75 7.18 10.49 5.43
N GLN A 76 7.33 11.80 5.27
CA GLN A 76 6.78 12.80 6.19
C GLN A 76 5.36 13.21 5.83
N THR A 77 5.03 13.26 4.53
CA THR A 77 3.75 13.79 4.06
C THR A 77 2.84 12.71 3.50
N ASP A 78 1.53 12.87 3.67
CA ASP A 78 0.55 11.95 3.09
C ASP A 78 0.61 11.90 1.55
N PRO A 79 0.82 13.01 0.82
CA PRO A 79 1.07 12.94 -0.61
C PRO A 79 2.24 12.03 -0.99
N ALA A 80 3.36 12.08 -0.25
CA ALA A 80 4.51 11.22 -0.50
C ALA A 80 4.17 9.74 -0.25
N ARG A 81 3.48 9.42 0.84
CA ARG A 81 3.05 8.06 1.17
C ARG A 81 2.12 7.47 0.11
N LEU A 82 1.12 8.25 -0.32
CA LEU A 82 0.16 7.78 -1.33
C LEU A 82 0.81 7.62 -2.71
N MET A 83 1.69 8.55 -3.11
CA MET A 83 2.46 8.42 -4.34
C MET A 83 3.39 7.20 -4.29
N HIS A 84 4.12 7.00 -3.19
CA HIS A 84 5.00 5.86 -2.99
C HIS A 84 4.26 4.53 -3.19
N GLN A 85 3.13 4.34 -2.50
CA GLN A 85 2.32 3.13 -2.62
C GLN A 85 1.86 2.88 -4.06
N ARG A 86 1.43 3.94 -4.75
CA ARG A 86 0.95 3.83 -6.12
C ARG A 86 2.08 3.54 -7.10
N LEU A 87 3.24 4.17 -6.92
CA LEU A 87 4.44 3.94 -7.72
C LEU A 87 5.00 2.52 -7.50
N CYS A 88 4.98 2.01 -6.28
CA CYS A 88 5.33 0.60 -5.99
C CYS A 88 4.44 -0.39 -6.76
N GLY A 89 3.18 -0.05 -6.97
CA GLY A 89 2.24 -0.89 -7.75
C GLY A 89 2.42 -0.77 -9.27
N TRP A 90 3.11 0.24 -9.74
CA TRP A 90 3.27 0.52 -11.16
C TRP A 90 4.69 0.25 -11.67
N ILE A 91 5.72 0.55 -10.88
CA ILE A 91 7.13 0.43 -11.27
C ILE A 91 7.76 -0.75 -10.53
N ASP A 92 8.22 -1.74 -11.27
CA ASP A 92 8.96 -2.87 -10.69
C ASP A 92 10.30 -2.44 -10.12
N PRO A 93 10.85 -3.12 -9.10
CA PRO A 93 12.17 -2.84 -8.55
C PRO A 93 13.26 -2.83 -9.63
N GLY A 94 14.06 -1.76 -9.65
CA GLY A 94 15.13 -1.55 -10.65
C GLY A 94 14.66 -1.07 -12.01
N LYS A 95 13.38 -0.76 -12.18
CA LYS A 95 12.80 -0.18 -13.40
C LYS A 95 12.47 1.30 -13.22
N SER A 96 12.21 1.99 -14.32
CA SER A 96 11.72 3.36 -14.33
C SER A 96 10.45 3.50 -15.16
N GLY A 97 9.70 4.57 -14.89
CA GLY A 97 8.51 4.93 -15.65
C GLY A 97 8.41 6.44 -15.82
N ARG A 98 7.78 6.88 -16.89
CA ARG A 98 7.54 8.30 -17.18
C ARG A 98 6.12 8.69 -16.82
N VAL A 99 5.97 9.77 -16.08
CA VAL A 99 4.68 10.19 -15.53
C VAL A 99 4.57 11.71 -15.56
N GLU A 100 3.37 12.20 -15.79
CA GLU A 100 3.05 13.63 -15.70
C GLU A 100 2.66 14.02 -14.26
N LEU A 101 2.93 15.28 -13.89
CA LEU A 101 2.59 15.82 -12.57
C LEU A 101 1.11 15.66 -12.22
N ASP A 102 0.23 15.84 -13.21
CA ASP A 102 -1.22 15.71 -13.00
C ASP A 102 -1.62 14.26 -12.71
N THR A 103 -0.94 13.29 -13.31
CA THR A 103 -1.12 11.87 -12.99
C THR A 103 -0.68 11.58 -11.55
N LEU A 104 0.45 12.14 -11.10
CA LEU A 104 0.88 12.04 -9.70
C LEU A 104 -0.14 12.68 -8.75
N CYS A 105 -0.70 13.83 -9.12
CA CYS A 105 -1.80 14.43 -8.35
C CYS A 105 -3.01 13.47 -8.27
N GLY A 106 -3.35 12.78 -9.37
CA GLY A 106 -4.44 11.80 -9.40
C GLY A 106 -4.21 10.59 -8.48
N TYR A 107 -2.96 10.23 -8.18
CA TYR A 107 -2.63 9.18 -7.23
C TYR A 107 -2.96 9.58 -5.78
N VAL A 108 -2.85 10.86 -5.47
CA VAL A 108 -3.10 11.40 -4.12
C VAL A 108 -4.56 11.83 -3.96
N TRP A 109 -5.10 12.50 -4.97
CA TRP A 109 -6.45 13.07 -4.94
C TRP A 109 -7.28 12.49 -6.09
N PRO A 110 -7.91 11.33 -5.89
CA PRO A 110 -8.79 10.76 -6.90
C PRO A 110 -10.02 11.66 -7.10
N GLY A 111 -10.11 12.25 -8.26
CA GLY A 111 -11.19 13.18 -8.62
C GLY A 111 -10.67 14.49 -9.20
N GLN A 112 -11.52 15.08 -10.04
CA GLN A 112 -11.16 16.35 -10.67
C GLN A 112 -11.02 17.48 -9.64
N ALA A 113 -10.07 18.38 -9.87
CA ALA A 113 -9.97 19.58 -9.08
C ALA A 113 -11.17 20.49 -9.40
N THR A 114 -11.84 20.98 -8.35
CA THR A 114 -13.06 21.79 -8.49
C THR A 114 -12.79 23.19 -9.04
N ASN A 115 -11.55 23.67 -8.90
CA ASN A 115 -11.14 24.97 -9.39
C ASN A 115 -9.62 25.04 -9.67
N PRO A 116 -9.13 26.04 -10.42
CA PRO A 116 -7.73 26.20 -10.76
C PRO A 116 -6.79 26.34 -9.55
N ASN A 117 -7.23 26.98 -8.47
CA ASN A 117 -6.43 27.13 -7.25
C ASN A 117 -6.20 25.79 -6.56
N THR A 118 -7.22 24.94 -6.49
CA THR A 118 -7.09 23.58 -5.97
C THR A 118 -6.07 22.77 -6.79
N LEU A 119 -6.13 22.86 -8.12
CA LEU A 119 -5.16 22.17 -8.98
C LEU A 119 -3.73 22.69 -8.75
N LYS A 120 -3.55 24.02 -8.65
CA LYS A 120 -2.25 24.63 -8.34
C LYS A 120 -1.70 24.11 -7.00
N THR A 121 -2.52 24.08 -5.96
CA THR A 121 -2.14 23.60 -4.63
C THR A 121 -1.78 22.13 -4.64
N ARG A 122 -2.57 21.28 -5.32
CA ARG A 122 -2.27 19.85 -5.49
C ARG A 122 -0.93 19.62 -6.21
N ARG A 123 -0.68 20.32 -7.31
CA ARG A 123 0.59 20.26 -8.05
C ARG A 123 1.77 20.69 -7.17
N GLN A 124 1.62 21.73 -6.38
CA GLN A 124 2.67 22.18 -5.46
C GLN A 124 2.94 21.14 -4.37
N ALA A 125 1.91 20.54 -3.79
CA ALA A 125 2.05 19.50 -2.78
C ALA A 125 2.69 18.22 -3.37
N ALA A 126 2.28 17.80 -4.57
CA ALA A 126 2.90 16.67 -5.28
C ALA A 126 4.39 16.93 -5.57
N ARG A 127 4.75 18.14 -6.04
CA ARG A 127 6.16 18.50 -6.26
C ARG A 127 7.00 18.48 -4.98
N ARG A 128 6.44 18.90 -3.83
CA ARG A 128 7.12 18.85 -2.53
C ARG A 128 7.32 17.42 -2.01
N ALA A 129 6.48 16.49 -2.43
CA ALA A 129 6.60 15.09 -2.04
C ALA A 129 7.69 14.31 -2.83
N LEU A 130 8.06 14.77 -4.04
CA LEU A 130 9.07 14.10 -4.86
C LEU A 130 10.46 14.01 -4.20
N PRO A 131 10.99 15.06 -3.54
CA PRO A 131 12.23 14.96 -2.78
C PRO A 131 12.20 13.92 -1.66
N GLU A 132 11.04 13.68 -1.02
CA GLU A 132 10.92 12.65 0.01
C GLU A 132 11.10 11.26 -0.59
N LEU A 133 10.58 11.00 -1.80
CA LEU A 133 10.83 9.76 -2.52
C LEU A 133 12.32 9.62 -2.90
N ALA A 134 12.95 10.72 -3.35
CA ALA A 134 14.37 10.71 -3.66
C ALA A 134 15.22 10.38 -2.43
N ALA A 135 14.84 10.83 -1.24
CA ALA A 135 15.52 10.49 0.02
C ALA A 135 15.46 9.00 0.37
N LEU A 136 14.46 8.26 -0.15
CA LEU A 136 14.37 6.80 -0.06
C LEU A 136 15.17 6.05 -1.16
N GLY A 137 15.96 6.77 -1.96
CA GLY A 137 16.75 6.18 -3.04
C GLY A 137 16.01 6.03 -4.37
N TRP A 138 14.80 6.57 -4.51
CA TRP A 138 14.12 6.63 -5.80
C TRP A 138 14.81 7.65 -6.70
N ALA A 139 15.08 7.29 -7.96
CA ALA A 139 15.57 8.24 -8.95
C ALA A 139 14.40 9.10 -9.42
N VAL A 140 14.50 10.41 -9.25
CA VAL A 140 13.47 11.36 -9.69
C VAL A 140 14.10 12.43 -10.54
N SER A 141 13.73 12.53 -11.81
CA SER A 141 14.23 13.56 -12.73
C SER A 141 13.07 14.19 -13.52
N GLU A 142 13.06 15.51 -13.64
CA GLU A 142 12.13 16.24 -14.51
C GLU A 142 12.78 16.39 -15.88
N TYR A 143 12.36 15.59 -16.87
CA TYR A 143 12.94 15.63 -18.23
C TYR A 143 12.25 16.65 -19.14
N ALA A 144 11.06 17.11 -18.80
CA ALA A 144 10.36 18.21 -19.43
C ALA A 144 9.39 18.86 -18.43
N LYS A 145 8.91 20.06 -18.70
CA LYS A 145 8.01 20.79 -17.80
C LYS A 145 6.83 19.91 -17.36
N ASN A 146 6.72 19.67 -16.04
CA ASN A 146 5.72 18.81 -15.40
C ASN A 146 5.77 17.32 -15.82
N LYS A 147 6.87 16.86 -16.41
CA LYS A 147 7.05 15.45 -16.81
C LYS A 147 8.27 14.87 -16.13
N PHE A 148 8.05 13.77 -15.41
CA PHE A 148 9.06 13.13 -14.57
C PHE A 148 9.37 11.73 -15.08
N GLU A 149 10.63 11.37 -15.00
CA GLU A 149 11.06 9.98 -15.03
C GLU A 149 11.38 9.57 -13.59
N ILE A 150 10.71 8.50 -13.13
CA ILE A 150 10.81 8.00 -11.77
C ILE A 150 11.32 6.57 -11.83
N GLY A 151 12.45 6.30 -11.19
CA GLY A 151 13.05 4.98 -11.09
C GLY A 151 12.92 4.43 -9.69
N ARG A 152 12.44 3.19 -9.58
CA ARG A 152 12.38 2.47 -8.32
C ARG A 152 13.73 1.83 -8.01
N PRO A 153 14.27 1.94 -6.78
CA PRO A 153 15.50 1.24 -6.42
C PRO A 153 15.34 -0.26 -6.58
N LYS A 154 16.45 -0.96 -6.83
CA LYS A 154 16.44 -2.43 -6.78
C LYS A 154 16.06 -2.87 -5.38
N ALA A 155 15.26 -3.94 -5.26
CA ALA A 155 14.98 -4.51 -3.96
C ALA A 155 16.31 -4.90 -3.28
N THR A 156 16.67 -4.19 -2.24
CA THR A 156 17.74 -4.63 -1.34
C THR A 156 17.19 -5.85 -0.62
N HIS A 157 17.88 -6.98 -0.68
CA HIS A 157 17.47 -8.24 -0.07
C HIS A 157 17.28 -8.10 1.46
N LEU A 158 16.13 -7.68 1.89
CA LEU A 158 15.67 -7.76 3.27
C LEU A 158 14.64 -8.89 3.46
N LEU A 159 14.64 -9.87 2.57
CA LEU A 159 13.78 -11.04 2.71
C LEU A 159 14.67 -12.25 2.95
N GLY A 160 14.70 -12.71 4.20
CA GLY A 160 15.05 -14.09 4.50
C GLY A 160 14.22 -15.06 3.62
N PRO A 161 14.69 -16.29 3.40
CA PRO A 161 14.01 -17.26 2.57
C PRO A 161 12.56 -17.42 3.07
N ALA A 162 11.62 -17.52 2.12
CA ALA A 162 10.23 -17.79 2.41
C ALA A 162 10.12 -18.97 3.40
N PRO A 163 9.27 -18.88 4.44
CA PRO A 163 9.09 -19.99 5.36
C PRO A 163 8.72 -21.24 4.55
N LYS A 164 9.52 -22.29 4.70
CA LYS A 164 9.21 -23.58 4.08
C LYS A 164 7.86 -24.04 4.60
N THR A 165 6.92 -24.27 3.70
CA THR A 165 5.63 -24.87 4.00
C THR A 165 5.91 -26.21 4.71
N GLN A 166 5.62 -26.29 6.01
CA GLN A 166 5.55 -27.57 6.68
C GLN A 166 4.29 -28.27 6.16
N GLU A 167 4.48 -29.34 5.42
CA GLU A 167 3.41 -30.27 5.10
C GLU A 167 2.87 -30.82 6.42
N ILE A 168 1.65 -30.46 6.75
CA ILE A 168 0.91 -31.08 7.85
C ILE A 168 0.53 -32.46 7.32
N SER A 169 1.29 -33.48 7.72
CA SER A 169 0.92 -34.86 7.52
C SER A 169 -0.35 -35.17 8.32
N HIS A 170 -1.44 -35.31 7.63
CA HIS A 170 -2.64 -35.92 8.19
C HIS A 170 -2.37 -37.43 8.34
N GLU A 171 -1.93 -37.87 9.51
CA GLU A 171 -2.04 -39.27 9.90
C GLU A 171 -3.52 -39.58 10.15
N LYS A 172 -3.91 -40.73 9.58
CA LYS A 172 -5.26 -41.31 9.63
C LYS A 172 -5.61 -41.80 11.03
#